data_3cdcaa2fdbbeeb75332803d20f786b30
#
_entry.id   3cdcaa2fdbbeeb75332803d20f786b30
#
_cell.length_a   1.000
_cell.length_b   1.000
_cell.length_c   1.000
_cell.angle_alpha   90.00
_cell.angle_beta   90.00
_cell.angle_gamma   90.00
#
_symmetry.space_group_name_H-M   'P 1'
#
loop_
_entity.id
_entity.type
_entity.pdbx_description
1 polymer ?
#
loop_
_entity_poly.entity_id
_entity_poly.type
_entity_poly.pdbx_seq_one_letter_code
_entity_poly.pdbx_strand_id
1 'polypeptide(L)' 'LQDPQSSRYHAQIRRATDEVGKQRYQLVDSGSSNGTFVGGQRLAANEPFWLANGCEIAIGDQKWVFQDG' A
#
# COMPACT_ATOMS: atom_id res chain seq x y z
N LEU A 1 6.27 -15.83 -1.21
CA LEU A 1 5.17 -16.32 -0.43
C LEU A 1 3.99 -16.67 -1.32
N GLN A 2 3.59 -17.92 -1.30
CA GLN A 2 2.60 -18.39 -2.25
C GLN A 2 1.41 -19.02 -1.56
N ASP A 3 1.00 -18.42 -0.49
CA ASP A 3 -0.19 -18.82 0.20
C ASP A 3 -1.39 -18.51 -0.69
N PRO A 4 -2.28 -19.47 -0.95
CA PRO A 4 -3.48 -19.19 -1.73
C PRO A 4 -4.34 -18.08 -1.14
N GLN A 5 -4.23 -17.85 0.16
CA GLN A 5 -4.95 -16.79 0.81
C GLN A 5 -4.44 -15.41 0.42
N SER A 6 -3.20 -15.35 -0.05
CA SER A 6 -2.61 -14.05 -0.40
C SER A 6 -3.33 -13.37 -1.56
N SER A 7 -4.09 -14.12 -2.35
CA SER A 7 -4.84 -13.53 -3.43
C SER A 7 -5.93 -12.56 -2.94
N ARG A 8 -6.25 -12.61 -1.65
CA ARG A 8 -7.21 -11.68 -1.06
C ARG A 8 -6.62 -10.31 -0.82
N TYR A 9 -5.30 -10.22 -0.83
CA TYR A 9 -4.59 -8.98 -0.53
C TYR A 9 -4.03 -8.42 -1.81
N HIS A 10 -4.90 -7.80 -2.59
CA HIS A 10 -4.53 -7.29 -3.89
C HIS A 10 -3.96 -5.89 -3.76
N ALA A 11 -2.85 -5.80 -3.04
CA ALA A 11 -2.17 -4.54 -2.87
C ALA A 11 -0.69 -4.76 -3.09
N GLN A 12 -0.03 -3.76 -3.66
CA GLN A 12 1.40 -3.87 -3.91
C GLN A 12 2.06 -2.51 -3.72
N ILE A 13 3.32 -2.55 -3.34
CA ILE A 13 4.14 -1.36 -3.20
C ILE A 13 5.11 -1.33 -4.37
N ARG A 14 5.20 -0.17 -5.02
CA ARG A 14 6.12 0.00 -6.13
C ARG A 14 6.84 1.33 -5.99
N ARG A 15 8.02 1.40 -6.60
CA ARG A 15 8.82 2.61 -6.59
C ARG A 15 8.41 3.49 -7.76
N ALA A 16 8.33 4.79 -7.50
CA ALA A 16 7.98 5.76 -8.52
C ALA A 16 8.69 7.08 -8.22
N THR A 17 8.79 7.92 -9.25
CA THR A 17 9.41 9.23 -9.11
C THR A 17 8.29 10.27 -8.98
N ASP A 18 8.40 11.13 -7.97
CA ASP A 18 7.41 12.17 -7.75
C ASP A 18 7.69 13.40 -8.61
N GLU A 19 6.91 14.47 -8.41
CA GLU A 19 6.97 15.66 -9.24
C GLU A 19 8.29 16.41 -9.15
N VAL A 20 8.99 16.24 -8.05
CA VAL A 20 10.28 16.92 -7.86
C VAL A 20 11.46 16.03 -8.25
N GLY A 21 11.19 14.86 -8.83
CA GLY A 21 12.23 13.96 -9.28
C GLY A 21 12.78 13.06 -8.19
N LYS A 22 12.15 13.01 -7.04
CA LYS A 22 12.60 12.17 -5.94
C LYS A 22 11.95 10.80 -6.04
N GLN A 23 12.73 9.75 -5.79
CA GLN A 23 12.18 8.40 -5.77
C GLN A 23 11.43 8.16 -4.47
N ARG A 24 10.21 7.68 -4.61
CA ARG A 24 9.36 7.39 -3.49
C ARG A 24 8.63 6.09 -3.76
N TYR A 25 7.80 5.68 -2.81
CA TYR A 25 7.03 4.46 -2.93
C TYR A 25 5.56 4.76 -2.97
N GLN A 26 4.84 3.98 -3.75
CA GLN A 26 3.39 4.06 -3.86
C GLN A 26 2.77 2.74 -3.47
N LEU A 27 1.64 2.80 -2.80
CA LEU A 27 0.84 1.64 -2.48
C LEU A 27 -0.39 1.66 -3.38
N VAL A 28 -0.65 0.54 -4.04
CA VAL A 28 -1.79 0.40 -4.94
C VAL A 28 -2.62 -0.78 -4.48
N ASP A 29 -3.91 -0.53 -4.25
CA ASP A 29 -4.87 -1.58 -3.95
C ASP A 29 -5.55 -1.98 -5.25
N SER A 30 -5.37 -3.23 -5.65
CA SER A 30 -5.93 -3.72 -6.91
C SER A 30 -7.28 -4.40 -6.72
N GLY A 31 -8.03 -4.00 -5.71
CA GLY A 31 -9.35 -4.55 -5.50
C GLY A 31 -9.40 -5.60 -4.40
N SER A 32 -8.67 -5.40 -3.31
CA SER A 32 -8.74 -6.32 -2.18
C SER A 32 -10.14 -6.32 -1.60
N SER A 33 -10.60 -7.49 -1.16
CA SER A 33 -11.97 -7.63 -0.67
C SER A 33 -12.19 -6.89 0.64
N ASN A 34 -11.17 -6.78 1.46
CA ASN A 34 -11.29 -6.11 2.76
C ASN A 34 -10.80 -4.67 2.73
N GLY A 35 -10.24 -4.24 1.61
CA GLY A 35 -9.71 -2.90 1.47
C GLY A 35 -8.31 -2.75 2.05
N THR A 36 -7.67 -1.69 1.65
CA THR A 36 -6.35 -1.31 2.14
C THR A 36 -6.47 0.08 2.75
N PHE A 37 -5.90 0.25 3.93
CA PHE A 37 -6.00 1.51 4.66
C PHE A 37 -4.59 2.06 4.90
N VAL A 38 -4.44 3.36 4.80
CA VAL A 38 -3.20 4.05 5.15
C VAL A 38 -3.56 5.19 6.08
N GLY A 39 -2.98 5.16 7.29
CA GLY A 39 -3.28 6.16 8.30
C GLY A 39 -4.75 6.21 8.67
N GLY A 40 -5.44 5.07 8.59
CA GLY A 40 -6.86 5.00 8.90
C GLY A 40 -7.78 5.37 7.74
N GLN A 41 -7.22 5.68 6.58
CA GLN A 41 -8.02 6.08 5.42
C GLN A 41 -7.99 4.97 4.39
N ARG A 42 -9.16 4.58 3.92
CA ARG A 42 -9.26 3.54 2.92
C ARG A 42 -8.84 4.07 1.55
N LEU A 43 -8.03 3.27 0.85
CA LEU A 43 -7.59 3.61 -0.49
C LEU A 43 -8.64 3.23 -1.51
N ALA A 44 -8.76 4.03 -2.55
CA ALA A 44 -9.57 3.67 -3.69
C ALA A 44 -8.84 2.62 -4.51
N ALA A 45 -9.58 1.67 -5.07
CA ALA A 45 -8.99 0.61 -5.87
C ALA A 45 -8.29 1.20 -7.10
N ASN A 46 -7.12 0.67 -7.38
CA ASN A 46 -6.32 1.03 -8.56
C ASN A 46 -5.83 2.47 -8.56
N GLU A 47 -5.84 3.14 -7.41
CA GLU A 47 -5.29 4.48 -7.29
C GLU A 47 -4.02 4.46 -6.46
N PRO A 48 -2.91 4.94 -7.01
CA PRO A 48 -1.66 4.97 -6.25
C PRO A 48 -1.74 5.95 -5.09
N PHE A 49 -1.15 5.56 -3.98
CA PHE A 49 -1.06 6.41 -2.80
C PHE A 49 0.41 6.56 -2.43
N TRP A 50 0.90 7.79 -2.35
CA TRP A 50 2.28 8.04 -1.99
C TRP A 50 2.50 7.70 -0.52
N LEU A 51 3.49 6.86 -0.25
CA LEU A 51 3.83 6.46 1.10
C LEU A 51 4.85 7.41 1.69
N ALA A 52 4.75 7.63 3.00
CA ALA A 52 5.71 8.42 3.74
C ALA A 52 6.22 7.59 4.91
N ASN A 53 7.40 7.94 5.41
CA ASN A 53 7.95 7.27 6.58
C ASN A 53 7.01 7.39 7.75
N GLY A 54 6.77 6.27 8.42
CA GLY A 54 5.90 6.23 9.57
C GLY A 54 4.42 6.03 9.25
N CYS A 55 4.05 5.90 7.97
CA CYS A 55 2.67 5.60 7.61
C CYS A 55 2.29 4.22 8.11
N GLU A 56 1.11 4.11 8.68
CA GLU A 56 0.58 2.81 9.06
C GLU A 56 -0.25 2.26 7.92
N ILE A 57 0.07 1.05 7.49
CA ILE A 57 -0.64 0.37 6.42
C ILE A 57 -1.39 -0.80 7.02
N ALA A 58 -2.67 -0.91 6.69
CA ALA A 58 -3.48 -2.02 7.15
C ALA A 58 -4.14 -2.69 5.95
N ILE A 59 -3.98 -4.00 5.85
CA ILE A 59 -4.59 -4.82 4.80
C ILE A 59 -5.23 -6.00 5.50
N GLY A 60 -6.55 -6.11 5.41
CA GLY A 60 -7.27 -7.12 6.16
C GLY A 60 -7.06 -6.90 7.66
N ASP A 61 -6.60 -7.92 8.37
CA ASP A 61 -6.30 -7.81 9.79
C ASP A 61 -4.79 -7.71 10.06
N GLN A 62 -4.00 -7.39 9.04
CA GLN A 62 -2.56 -7.21 9.14
C GLN A 62 -2.23 -5.72 9.13
N LYS A 63 -1.24 -5.35 9.93
CA LYS A 63 -0.80 -3.95 10.00
C LYS A 63 0.71 -3.86 9.92
N TRP A 64 1.18 -2.84 9.23
CA TRP A 64 2.61 -2.56 9.13
C TRP A 64 2.84 -1.07 9.25
N VAL A 65 4.07 -0.71 9.58
CA VAL A 65 4.51 0.68 9.50
C VAL A 65 5.51 0.77 8.37
N PHE A 66 5.25 1.65 7.42
CA PHE A 66 6.15 1.83 6.29
C PHE A 66 7.36 2.66 6.69
N GLN A 67 8.54 2.19 6.34
CA GLN A 67 9.77 2.91 6.59
C GLN A 67 10.65 2.82 5.35
N ASP A 68 11.09 3.96 4.88
CA ASP A 68 11.92 4.06 3.70
C ASP A 68 13.31 4.51 4.13
N GLY A 69 14.15 3.52 4.33
CA GLY A 69 15.52 3.77 4.70
C GLY A 69 15.72 4.27 6.08
#